data_7d48e50d8c034ca0ae48a889286b0214
#
_entry.id   7d48e50d8c034ca0ae48a889286b0214
#
_cell.length_a   1.000
_cell.length_b   1.000
_cell.length_c   1.000
_cell.angle_alpha   90.00
_cell.angle_beta   90.00
_cell.angle_gamma   90.00
#
_symmetry.space_group_name_H-M   'P 1'
#
loop_
_entity.id
_entity.type
_entity.pdbx_description
1 polymer ?
#
loop_
_entity_poly.entity_id
_entity_poly.type
_entity_poly.pdbx_seq_one_letter_code
_entity_poly.pdbx_strand_id
1 'polypeptide(L)'
;HRHWGNFAHKVRCYTYLLRLGREGVRRMSAMAVLSARYTQKQLDQDYALLPQGADAEPRMHEFILTLHEADYAYLESAGVRRADSAMRIGKLFLDFGFHAPTVAWPEPLGLMIEPTESYTKEELDRFADAVKAISRLIREHPKLLLTAPHFTPIDRVDEVEANREVCLSESLDALPKFHLPRISTRELAKMPIGEIYKKLVALAKQAA
;
A
#
# COMPACT_ATOMS: atom_id res chain seq x y z
N HIS A 1 -26.09 -15.97 -21.11
CA HIS A 1 -26.23 -14.76 -20.29
C HIS A 1 -27.37 -13.90 -20.80
N ARG A 2 -28.30 -13.54 -19.92
CA ARG A 2 -29.44 -12.66 -20.24
C ARG A 2 -29.03 -11.20 -20.44
N HIS A 3 -27.82 -10.84 -20.02
CA HIS A 3 -27.41 -9.45 -19.89
C HIS A 3 -26.13 -9.16 -20.66
N TRP A 4 -26.10 -8.00 -21.28
CA TRP A 4 -24.95 -7.47 -22.00
C TRP A 4 -23.91 -6.82 -21.06
N GLY A 5 -23.84 -7.29 -19.80
CA GLY A 5 -23.01 -6.73 -18.76
C GLY A 5 -23.70 -5.57 -18.01
N ASN A 6 -22.95 -4.94 -17.09
CA ASN A 6 -23.48 -3.84 -16.29
C ASN A 6 -23.63 -2.56 -17.13
N PHE A 7 -24.86 -2.12 -17.33
CA PHE A 7 -25.15 -0.95 -18.16
C PHE A 7 -24.52 0.33 -17.59
N ALA A 8 -24.54 0.51 -16.27
CA ALA A 8 -23.98 1.69 -15.63
C ALA A 8 -22.46 1.83 -15.87
N HIS A 9 -21.72 0.72 -15.91
CA HIS A 9 -20.30 0.76 -16.27
C HIS A 9 -20.07 1.20 -17.70
N LYS A 10 -20.94 0.80 -18.62
CA LYS A 10 -20.86 1.25 -20.02
C LYS A 10 -21.12 2.75 -20.15
N VAL A 11 -22.11 3.25 -19.41
CA VAL A 11 -22.41 4.71 -19.36
C VAL A 11 -21.23 5.48 -18.80
N ARG A 12 -20.64 5.02 -17.70
CA ARG A 12 -19.42 5.63 -17.13
C ARG A 12 -18.27 5.67 -18.11
N CYS A 13 -17.97 4.55 -18.75
CA CYS A 13 -16.91 4.47 -19.76
C CYS A 13 -17.18 5.45 -20.93
N TYR A 14 -18.39 5.42 -21.47
CA TYR A 14 -18.78 6.30 -22.55
C TYR A 14 -18.65 7.79 -22.19
N THR A 15 -19.17 8.17 -21.03
CA THR A 15 -19.06 9.54 -20.52
C THR A 15 -17.60 9.98 -20.34
N TYR A 16 -16.77 9.08 -19.80
CA TYR A 16 -15.35 9.34 -19.62
C TYR A 16 -14.63 9.57 -20.95
N LEU A 17 -14.87 8.70 -21.94
CA LEU A 17 -14.29 8.84 -23.27
C LEU A 17 -14.78 10.10 -24.00
N LEU A 18 -16.07 10.45 -23.88
CA LEU A 18 -16.60 11.71 -24.42
C LEU A 18 -15.94 12.94 -23.81
N ARG A 19 -15.73 12.92 -22.48
CA ARG A 19 -15.09 14.04 -21.77
C ARG A 19 -13.64 14.23 -22.21
N LEU A 20 -12.90 13.14 -22.37
CA LEU A 20 -11.49 13.20 -22.73
C LEU A 20 -11.26 13.48 -24.21
N GLY A 21 -12.11 12.92 -25.08
CA GLY A 21 -11.87 12.94 -26.51
C GLY A 21 -10.57 12.22 -26.89
N ARG A 22 -10.24 12.23 -28.17
CA ARG A 22 -9.07 11.50 -28.70
C ARG A 22 -7.75 11.95 -28.07
N GLU A 23 -7.55 13.24 -27.95
CA GLU A 23 -6.31 13.80 -27.38
C GLU A 23 -6.24 13.59 -25.86
N GLY A 24 -7.37 13.71 -25.15
CA GLY A 24 -7.43 13.44 -23.71
C GLY A 24 -7.09 12.00 -23.38
N VAL A 25 -7.56 11.01 -24.15
CA VAL A 25 -7.20 9.59 -23.96
C VAL A 25 -5.70 9.37 -24.13
N ARG A 26 -5.07 9.97 -25.14
CA ARG A 26 -3.61 9.88 -25.32
C ARG A 26 -2.84 10.50 -24.16
N ARG A 27 -3.25 11.70 -23.71
CA ARG A 27 -2.63 12.39 -22.57
C ARG A 27 -2.78 11.57 -21.29
N MET A 28 -3.97 11.05 -21.03
CA MET A 28 -4.24 10.19 -19.88
C MET A 28 -3.29 8.99 -19.84
N SER A 29 -3.18 8.25 -20.94
CA SER A 29 -2.27 7.10 -21.00
C SER A 29 -0.79 7.50 -20.83
N ALA A 30 -0.37 8.59 -21.45
CA ALA A 30 1.00 9.10 -21.31
C ALA A 30 1.29 9.54 -19.84
N MET A 31 0.34 10.19 -19.18
CA MET A 31 0.48 10.59 -17.79
C MET A 31 0.54 9.39 -16.84
N ALA A 32 -0.27 8.34 -17.06
CA ALA A 32 -0.21 7.13 -16.27
C ALA A 32 1.18 6.47 -16.34
N VAL A 33 1.73 6.35 -17.56
CA VAL A 33 3.10 5.82 -17.76
C VAL A 33 4.16 6.71 -17.12
N LEU A 34 4.03 8.03 -17.26
CA LEU A 34 4.98 8.98 -16.67
C LEU A 34 4.94 8.91 -15.14
N SER A 35 3.74 8.87 -14.54
CA SER A 35 3.56 8.76 -13.10
C SER A 35 4.17 7.49 -12.54
N ALA A 36 3.97 6.35 -13.22
CA ALA A 36 4.58 5.07 -12.82
C ALA A 36 6.11 5.14 -12.85
N ARG A 37 6.69 5.63 -13.93
CA ARG A 37 8.15 5.76 -14.06
C ARG A 37 8.74 6.76 -13.07
N TYR A 38 8.06 7.88 -12.86
CA TYR A 38 8.46 8.89 -11.89
C TYR A 38 8.52 8.31 -10.47
N THR A 39 7.48 7.61 -10.05
CA THR A 39 7.41 6.99 -8.73
C THR A 39 8.42 5.85 -8.59
N GLN A 40 8.53 4.97 -9.60
CA GLN A 40 9.50 3.89 -9.62
C GLN A 40 10.92 4.40 -9.41
N LYS A 41 11.34 5.44 -10.16
CA LYS A 41 12.69 6.02 -10.07
C LYS A 41 13.03 6.56 -8.68
N GLN A 42 12.03 6.94 -7.90
CA GLN A 42 12.26 7.39 -6.53
C GLN A 42 12.48 6.24 -5.55
N LEU A 43 12.12 5.01 -5.92
CA LEU A 43 12.07 3.83 -5.05
C LEU A 43 13.10 2.75 -5.41
N ASP A 44 13.81 2.90 -6.51
CA ASP A 44 14.74 1.91 -7.09
C ASP A 44 15.93 1.54 -6.18
N GLN A 45 16.28 2.41 -5.23
CA GLN A 45 17.35 2.16 -4.26
C GLN A 45 16.85 1.48 -2.97
N ASP A 46 15.57 1.62 -2.65
CA ASP A 46 14.98 1.12 -1.41
C ASP A 46 14.35 -0.26 -1.56
N TYR A 47 13.98 -0.64 -2.78
CA TYR A 47 13.28 -1.88 -3.11
C TYR A 47 13.83 -2.49 -4.39
N ALA A 48 13.71 -3.81 -4.50
CA ALA A 48 13.93 -4.52 -5.75
C ALA A 48 12.68 -4.47 -6.63
N LEU A 49 12.86 -4.58 -7.94
CA LEU A 49 11.78 -4.63 -8.93
C LEU A 49 11.56 -6.07 -9.41
N LEU A 50 10.31 -6.43 -9.64
CA LEU A 50 9.94 -7.70 -10.26
C LEU A 50 9.36 -7.48 -11.67
N PRO A 51 9.57 -8.44 -12.59
CA PRO A 51 10.52 -9.55 -12.49
C PRO A 51 11.97 -9.05 -12.45
N GLN A 52 12.85 -9.84 -11.86
CA GLN A 52 14.28 -9.49 -11.76
C GLN A 52 14.89 -9.30 -13.16
N GLY A 53 15.81 -8.33 -13.26
CA GLY A 53 16.45 -7.99 -14.54
C GLY A 53 15.59 -7.14 -15.48
N ALA A 54 14.38 -6.78 -15.08
CA ALA A 54 13.49 -5.94 -15.86
C ALA A 54 13.79 -4.43 -15.78
N ASP A 55 14.85 -4.04 -15.11
CA ASP A 55 15.23 -2.62 -14.94
C ASP A 55 15.60 -1.94 -16.25
N ALA A 56 16.09 -2.72 -17.23
CA ALA A 56 16.43 -2.24 -18.57
C ALA A 56 15.20 -2.04 -19.47
N GLU A 57 14.07 -2.64 -19.15
CA GLU A 57 12.87 -2.57 -19.97
C GLU A 57 11.96 -1.42 -19.56
N PRO A 58 11.41 -0.67 -20.53
CA PRO A 58 10.49 0.41 -20.20
C PRO A 58 9.19 -0.15 -19.62
N ARG A 59 8.91 0.15 -18.36
CA ARG A 59 7.64 -0.16 -17.70
C ARG A 59 6.51 0.66 -18.32
N MET A 60 5.32 0.10 -18.34
CA MET A 60 4.13 0.84 -18.77
C MET A 60 3.58 1.69 -17.61
N HIS A 61 2.37 1.43 -17.16
CA HIS A 61 1.65 2.23 -16.17
C HIS A 61 1.73 1.64 -14.75
N GLU A 62 2.42 0.51 -14.60
CA GLU A 62 2.55 -0.20 -13.32
C GLU A 62 3.97 -0.76 -13.14
N PHE A 63 4.32 -1.04 -11.89
CA PHE A 63 5.55 -1.75 -11.53
C PHE A 63 5.34 -2.52 -10.23
N ILE A 64 6.15 -3.55 -10.01
CA ILE A 64 6.04 -4.40 -8.83
C ILE A 64 7.30 -4.20 -7.98
N LEU A 65 7.10 -3.79 -6.72
CA LEU A 65 8.14 -3.69 -5.71
C LEU A 65 8.20 -4.98 -4.88
N THR A 66 9.42 -5.38 -4.53
CA THR A 66 9.67 -6.41 -3.53
C THR A 66 10.86 -6.01 -2.67
N LEU A 67 11.07 -6.68 -1.54
CA LEU A 67 12.24 -6.43 -0.70
C LEU A 67 13.50 -7.03 -1.34
N HIS A 68 14.66 -6.48 -0.99
CA HIS A 68 15.93 -7.12 -1.28
C HIS A 68 16.09 -8.39 -0.43
N GLU A 69 16.85 -9.37 -0.90
CA GLU A 69 17.07 -10.63 -0.18
C GLU A 69 17.64 -10.42 1.24
N ALA A 70 18.50 -9.43 1.41
CA ALA A 70 19.03 -9.08 2.73
C ALA A 70 17.94 -8.61 3.71
N ASP A 71 16.93 -7.87 3.23
CA ASP A 71 15.83 -7.40 4.06
C ASP A 71 14.91 -8.57 4.46
N TYR A 72 14.70 -9.56 3.58
CA TYR A 72 13.96 -10.78 3.93
C TYR A 72 14.66 -11.57 5.05
N ALA A 73 15.97 -11.81 4.92
CA ALA A 73 16.74 -12.52 5.94
C ALA A 73 16.70 -11.79 7.30
N TYR A 74 16.74 -10.46 7.26
CA TYR A 74 16.63 -9.64 8.47
C TYR A 74 15.23 -9.75 9.11
N LEU A 75 14.16 -9.68 8.31
CA LEU A 75 12.78 -9.83 8.80
C LEU A 75 12.56 -11.22 9.42
N GLU A 76 13.07 -12.27 8.82
CA GLU A 76 12.96 -13.63 9.33
C GLU A 76 13.67 -13.79 10.69
N SER A 77 14.84 -13.16 10.84
CA SER A 77 15.56 -13.13 12.13
C SER A 77 14.77 -12.40 13.23
N ALA A 78 13.90 -11.47 12.84
CA ALA A 78 13.03 -10.73 13.75
C ALA A 78 11.66 -11.40 13.99
N GLY A 79 11.43 -12.59 13.42
CA GLY A 79 10.21 -13.37 13.58
C GLY A 79 9.10 -13.08 12.55
N VAL A 80 9.41 -12.32 11.49
CA VAL A 80 8.47 -12.08 10.38
C VAL A 80 8.74 -13.07 9.27
N ARG A 81 7.84 -14.01 9.04
CA ARG A 81 7.99 -15.01 7.96
C ARG A 81 7.98 -14.31 6.59
N ARG A 82 8.83 -14.77 5.69
CA ARG A 82 8.92 -14.26 4.31
C ARG A 82 7.56 -14.23 3.61
N ALA A 83 6.80 -15.31 3.72
CA ALA A 83 5.47 -15.41 3.09
C ALA A 83 4.45 -14.37 3.60
N ASP A 84 4.63 -13.87 4.82
CA ASP A 84 3.72 -12.88 5.42
C ASP A 84 4.19 -11.44 5.17
N SER A 85 5.41 -11.23 4.68
CA SER A 85 6.06 -9.92 4.61
C SER A 85 5.25 -8.89 3.81
N ALA A 86 4.78 -9.25 2.62
CA ALA A 86 4.02 -8.34 1.76
C ALA A 86 2.72 -7.86 2.45
N MET A 87 1.97 -8.78 3.06
CA MET A 87 0.76 -8.44 3.83
C MET A 87 1.06 -7.56 5.04
N ARG A 88 2.13 -7.88 5.77
CA ARG A 88 2.55 -7.10 6.94
C ARG A 88 2.99 -5.68 6.56
N ILE A 89 3.75 -5.55 5.48
CA ILE A 89 4.12 -4.26 4.91
C ILE A 89 2.87 -3.48 4.49
N GLY A 90 1.92 -4.14 3.83
CA GLY A 90 0.64 -3.53 3.46
C GLY A 90 -0.10 -2.91 4.65
N LYS A 91 -0.02 -3.53 5.84
CA LYS A 91 -0.63 -2.97 7.05
C LYS A 91 0.06 -1.70 7.55
N LEU A 92 1.36 -1.53 7.33
CA LEU A 92 2.04 -0.27 7.63
C LEU A 92 1.61 0.89 6.74
N PHE A 93 1.20 0.62 5.49
CA PHE A 93 0.65 1.68 4.63
C PHE A 93 -0.57 2.37 5.26
N LEU A 94 -1.39 1.62 6.00
CA LEU A 94 -2.55 2.17 6.70
C LEU A 94 -2.12 3.20 7.76
N ASP A 95 -1.02 2.95 8.46
CA ASP A 95 -0.47 3.89 9.45
C ASP A 95 0.04 5.18 8.80
N PHE A 96 0.44 5.14 7.55
CA PHE A 96 0.82 6.33 6.78
C PHE A 96 -0.36 7.02 6.08
N GLY A 97 -1.59 6.53 6.29
CA GLY A 97 -2.81 7.08 5.71
C GLY A 97 -3.02 6.71 4.24
N PHE A 98 -2.37 5.65 3.78
CA PHE A 98 -2.55 5.11 2.43
C PHE A 98 -3.30 3.78 2.45
N HIS A 99 -4.10 3.55 1.43
CA HIS A 99 -4.56 2.20 1.15
C HIS A 99 -3.37 1.35 0.68
N ALA A 100 -3.28 0.13 1.19
CA ALA A 100 -2.19 -0.77 0.83
C ALA A 100 -2.21 -1.09 -0.67
N PRO A 101 -1.05 -1.13 -1.34
CA PRO A 101 -0.95 -1.64 -2.69
C PRO A 101 -1.43 -3.10 -2.78
N THR A 102 -1.93 -3.48 -3.95
CA THR A 102 -2.35 -4.87 -4.20
C THR A 102 -1.13 -5.79 -4.19
N VAL A 103 -1.26 -6.95 -3.53
CA VAL A 103 -0.26 -8.01 -3.67
C VAL A 103 -0.29 -8.49 -5.11
N ALA A 104 0.87 -8.50 -5.77
CA ALA A 104 0.99 -8.84 -7.18
C ALA A 104 0.77 -10.35 -7.41
N TRP A 105 0.07 -10.69 -8.46
CA TRP A 105 -0.08 -12.06 -8.94
C TRP A 105 0.64 -12.20 -10.29
N PRO A 106 1.45 -13.23 -10.51
CA PRO A 106 1.72 -14.40 -9.66
C PRO A 106 2.85 -14.24 -8.62
N GLU A 107 3.27 -13.03 -8.34
CA GLU A 107 4.40 -12.69 -7.45
C GLU A 107 3.91 -12.38 -6.03
N PRO A 108 3.70 -13.38 -5.16
CA PRO A 108 3.04 -13.19 -3.86
C PRO A 108 3.84 -12.31 -2.89
N LEU A 109 5.12 -12.09 -3.16
CA LEU A 109 5.99 -11.20 -2.37
C LEU A 109 6.08 -9.78 -2.96
N GLY A 110 5.39 -9.54 -4.06
CA GLY A 110 5.37 -8.25 -4.73
C GLY A 110 4.20 -7.36 -4.31
N LEU A 111 4.44 -6.07 -4.29
CA LEU A 111 3.43 -5.03 -4.15
C LEU A 111 3.30 -4.31 -5.48
N MET A 112 2.13 -4.37 -6.09
CA MET A 112 1.86 -3.71 -7.36
C MET A 112 1.53 -2.24 -7.14
N ILE A 113 2.32 -1.38 -7.74
CA ILE A 113 2.14 0.07 -7.72
C ILE A 113 1.65 0.52 -9.10
N GLU A 114 0.46 1.06 -9.13
CA GLU A 114 -0.22 1.56 -10.33
C GLU A 114 -0.68 3.01 -10.10
N PRO A 115 0.22 4.00 -10.22
CA PRO A 115 -0.19 5.39 -10.20
C PRO A 115 -0.95 5.71 -11.49
N THR A 116 -2.16 6.21 -11.36
CA THR A 116 -2.95 6.64 -12.50
C THR A 116 -2.62 8.09 -12.90
N GLU A 117 -3.29 8.59 -13.92
CA GLU A 117 -3.23 9.99 -14.32
C GLU A 117 -3.91 10.95 -13.32
N SER A 118 -4.62 10.40 -12.35
CA SER A 118 -5.46 11.18 -11.43
C SER A 118 -4.69 11.81 -10.27
N TYR A 119 -3.46 11.35 -10.01
CA TYR A 119 -2.65 11.84 -8.90
C TYR A 119 -1.80 13.04 -9.29
N THR A 120 -1.73 14.01 -8.40
CA THR A 120 -0.80 15.13 -8.53
C THR A 120 0.63 14.70 -8.23
N LYS A 121 1.60 15.52 -8.64
CA LYS A 121 3.01 15.25 -8.33
C LYS A 121 3.24 15.19 -6.82
N GLU A 122 2.63 16.07 -6.05
CA GLU A 122 2.73 16.14 -4.60
C GLU A 122 2.20 14.87 -3.92
N GLU A 123 1.11 14.31 -4.44
CA GLU A 123 0.57 13.03 -3.95
C GLU A 123 1.51 11.87 -4.26
N LEU A 124 2.11 11.83 -5.45
CA LEU A 124 3.11 10.83 -5.82
C LEU A 124 4.38 10.94 -4.95
N ASP A 125 4.86 12.16 -4.69
CA ASP A 125 6.01 12.42 -3.82
C ASP A 125 5.72 11.96 -2.39
N ARG A 126 4.54 12.31 -1.86
CA ARG A 126 4.11 11.87 -0.53
C ARG A 126 4.03 10.33 -0.43
N PHE A 127 3.51 9.67 -1.46
CA PHE A 127 3.47 8.21 -1.51
C PHE A 127 4.89 7.62 -1.51
N ALA A 128 5.78 8.13 -2.34
CA ALA A 128 7.17 7.68 -2.39
C ALA A 128 7.89 7.87 -1.04
N ASP A 129 7.66 9.01 -0.38
CA ASP A 129 8.21 9.27 0.95
C ASP A 129 7.68 8.27 2.00
N ALA A 130 6.40 7.90 1.94
CA ALA A 130 5.83 6.88 2.81
C ALA A 130 6.47 5.50 2.56
N VAL A 131 6.63 5.10 1.31
CA VAL A 131 7.27 3.83 0.92
C VAL A 131 8.73 3.77 1.40
N LYS A 132 9.49 4.86 1.26
CA LYS A 132 10.86 4.98 1.81
C LYS A 132 10.88 4.91 3.33
N ALA A 133 9.93 5.56 4.00
CA ALA A 133 9.83 5.51 5.45
C ALA A 133 9.52 4.08 5.94
N ILE A 134 8.65 3.34 5.24
CA ILE A 134 8.36 1.94 5.51
C ILE A 134 9.62 1.08 5.33
N SER A 135 10.39 1.28 4.25
CA SER A 135 11.67 0.58 4.05
C SER A 135 12.62 0.77 5.23
N ARG A 136 12.74 1.99 5.74
CA ARG A 136 13.57 2.26 6.93
C ARG A 136 13.03 1.57 8.18
N LEU A 137 11.71 1.60 8.42
CA LEU A 137 11.10 0.91 9.56
C LEU A 137 11.32 -0.60 9.51
N ILE A 138 11.28 -1.20 8.33
CA ILE A 138 11.58 -2.62 8.12
C ILE A 138 13.01 -2.96 8.61
N ARG A 139 13.98 -2.08 8.33
CA ARG A 139 15.39 -2.29 8.69
C ARG A 139 15.71 -1.89 10.13
N GLU A 140 15.10 -0.84 10.64
CA GLU A 140 15.41 -0.30 11.97
C GLU A 140 14.53 -0.89 13.07
N HIS A 141 13.26 -1.20 12.76
CA HIS A 141 12.24 -1.62 13.72
C HIS A 141 11.34 -2.74 13.15
N PRO A 142 11.88 -3.89 12.72
CA PRO A 142 11.13 -4.93 12.00
C PRO A 142 9.97 -5.52 12.81
N LYS A 143 10.06 -5.50 14.14
CA LYS A 143 8.98 -5.99 15.03
C LYS A 143 7.67 -5.19 14.87
N LEU A 144 7.70 -3.95 14.37
CA LEU A 144 6.49 -3.18 14.06
C LEU A 144 5.60 -3.89 13.04
N LEU A 145 6.16 -4.69 12.13
CA LEU A 145 5.38 -5.48 11.19
C LEU A 145 4.48 -6.52 11.86
N LEU A 146 4.87 -7.00 13.06
CA LEU A 146 4.09 -7.98 13.81
C LEU A 146 2.85 -7.38 14.47
N THR A 147 2.85 -6.09 14.72
CA THR A 147 1.79 -5.38 15.45
C THR A 147 1.00 -4.37 14.61
N ALA A 148 1.46 -4.10 13.38
CA ALA A 148 0.77 -3.19 12.45
C ALA A 148 -0.65 -3.68 12.07
N PRO A 149 -1.59 -2.77 11.87
CA PRO A 149 -1.50 -1.30 11.92
C PRO A 149 -1.63 -0.76 13.37
N HIS A 150 -1.14 0.47 13.63
CA HIS A 150 -1.08 1.05 14.99
C HIS A 150 -2.04 2.23 15.19
N PHE A 151 -2.35 2.97 14.13
CA PHE A 151 -3.14 4.22 14.24
C PHE A 151 -4.58 4.07 13.75
N THR A 152 -4.91 2.99 13.07
CA THR A 152 -6.25 2.75 12.56
C THR A 152 -7.25 2.39 13.67
N PRO A 153 -8.56 2.55 13.46
CA PRO A 153 -9.60 2.17 14.42
C PRO A 153 -9.57 0.69 14.83
N ILE A 154 -9.10 -0.17 13.99
CA ILE A 154 -8.92 -1.60 14.24
C ILE A 154 -7.43 -1.88 14.11
N ASP A 155 -6.88 -2.57 15.06
CA ASP A 155 -5.51 -3.05 15.04
C ASP A 155 -5.41 -4.43 14.33
N ARG A 156 -4.58 -5.30 14.80
CA ARG A 156 -4.40 -6.62 14.20
C ARG A 156 -5.64 -7.48 14.35
N VAL A 157 -6.18 -7.95 13.23
CA VAL A 157 -7.29 -8.90 13.16
C VAL A 157 -6.75 -10.33 13.18
N ASP A 158 -7.41 -11.25 13.89
CA ASP A 158 -7.22 -12.69 13.69
C ASP A 158 -7.94 -13.13 12.40
N GLU A 159 -7.17 -13.20 11.32
CA GLU A 159 -7.69 -13.50 9.99
C GLU A 159 -8.19 -14.95 9.88
N VAL A 160 -7.68 -15.85 10.70
CA VAL A 160 -8.11 -17.26 10.72
C VAL A 160 -9.46 -17.39 11.38
N GLU A 161 -9.63 -16.77 12.54
CA GLU A 161 -10.91 -16.75 13.27
C GLU A 161 -11.99 -16.02 12.45
N ALA A 162 -11.67 -14.86 11.90
CA ALA A 162 -12.60 -14.08 11.08
C ALA A 162 -13.11 -14.82 9.83
N ASN A 163 -12.30 -15.74 9.28
CA ASN A 163 -12.73 -16.57 8.14
C ASN A 163 -13.49 -17.84 8.57
N ARG A 164 -13.26 -18.36 9.76
CA ARG A 164 -13.93 -19.58 10.26
C ARG A 164 -15.24 -19.28 10.94
N GLU A 165 -15.28 -18.21 11.72
CA GLU A 165 -16.43 -17.79 12.51
C GLU A 165 -16.98 -16.47 11.99
N VAL A 166 -17.73 -16.56 10.88
CA VAL A 166 -18.31 -15.39 10.23
C VAL A 166 -19.42 -14.81 11.10
N CYS A 167 -19.14 -13.69 11.76
CA CYS A 167 -20.14 -12.93 12.48
C CYS A 167 -20.86 -11.95 11.53
N LEU A 168 -22.15 -12.17 11.30
CA LEU A 168 -22.96 -11.34 10.39
C LEU A 168 -23.66 -10.17 11.09
N SER A 169 -23.67 -10.17 12.42
CA SER A 169 -24.25 -9.09 13.22
C SER A 169 -23.51 -8.96 14.53
N GLU A 170 -23.27 -7.73 14.98
CA GLU A 170 -22.60 -7.42 16.24
C GLU A 170 -23.39 -6.36 17.00
N SER A 171 -23.39 -6.44 18.33
CA SER A 171 -23.91 -5.37 19.16
C SER A 171 -22.91 -4.20 19.20
N LEU A 172 -23.41 -2.97 19.13
CA LEU A 172 -22.57 -1.78 19.29
C LEU A 172 -21.88 -1.74 20.67
N ASP A 173 -22.46 -2.39 21.67
CA ASP A 173 -21.90 -2.47 23.02
C ASP A 173 -20.72 -3.45 23.12
N ALA A 174 -20.59 -4.36 22.13
CA ALA A 174 -19.51 -5.34 22.05
C ALA A 174 -18.26 -4.82 21.33
N LEU A 175 -18.26 -3.57 20.87
CA LEU A 175 -17.09 -2.99 20.23
C LEU A 175 -15.88 -3.02 21.16
N PRO A 176 -14.72 -3.51 20.69
CA PRO A 176 -13.53 -3.65 21.51
C PRO A 176 -13.07 -2.30 22.05
N LYS A 177 -12.64 -2.30 23.32
CA LYS A 177 -12.03 -1.13 23.94
C LYS A 177 -10.62 -0.96 23.38
N PHE A 178 -10.40 0.14 22.77
CA PHE A 178 -9.15 0.42 22.07
C PHE A 178 -8.10 1.02 23.01
N HIS A 179 -6.89 0.48 22.97
CA HIS A 179 -5.81 0.84 23.90
C HIS A 179 -4.74 1.76 23.27
N LEU A 180 -4.75 1.93 21.95
CA LEU A 180 -3.75 2.74 21.25
C LEU A 180 -4.28 4.14 20.91
N PRO A 181 -3.42 5.16 20.87
CA PRO A 181 -3.80 6.48 20.39
C PRO A 181 -4.17 6.38 18.92
N ARG A 182 -5.46 6.58 18.62
CA ARG A 182 -5.98 6.49 17.25
C ARG A 182 -5.97 7.83 16.60
N ILE A 183 -5.53 7.81 15.37
CA ILE A 183 -5.50 8.98 14.50
C ILE A 183 -6.50 8.71 13.38
N SER A 184 -7.39 9.66 13.11
CA SER A 184 -8.32 9.48 12.00
C SER A 184 -7.57 9.37 10.67
N THR A 185 -8.11 8.59 9.71
CA THR A 185 -7.52 8.47 8.36
C THR A 185 -7.38 9.82 7.68
N ARG A 186 -8.29 10.76 7.95
CA ARG A 186 -8.23 12.13 7.43
C ARG A 186 -7.05 12.93 8.01
N GLU A 187 -6.72 12.71 9.27
CA GLU A 187 -5.55 13.33 9.92
C GLU A 187 -4.25 12.71 9.41
N LEU A 188 -4.19 11.37 9.34
CA LEU A 188 -3.03 10.65 8.78
C LEU A 188 -2.74 11.10 7.35
N ALA A 189 -3.77 11.25 6.50
CA ALA A 189 -3.60 11.71 5.13
C ALA A 189 -2.99 13.12 5.01
N LYS A 190 -3.14 13.97 6.04
CA LYS A 190 -2.60 15.33 6.07
C LYS A 190 -1.29 15.45 6.85
N MET A 191 -0.99 14.48 7.71
CA MET A 191 0.20 14.51 8.58
C MET A 191 1.47 14.33 7.73
N PRO A 192 2.54 15.09 7.99
CA PRO A 192 3.83 14.88 7.35
C PRO A 192 4.36 13.46 7.58
N ILE A 193 4.89 12.82 6.56
CA ILE A 193 5.41 11.44 6.64
C ILE A 193 6.48 11.30 7.74
N GLY A 194 7.36 12.28 7.88
CA GLY A 194 8.39 12.28 8.93
C GLY A 194 7.81 12.33 10.35
N GLU A 195 6.64 12.92 10.55
CA GLU A 195 5.96 12.92 11.85
C GLU A 195 5.35 11.54 12.16
N ILE A 196 4.69 10.93 11.19
CA ILE A 196 4.17 9.56 11.30
C ILE A 196 5.31 8.59 11.64
N TYR A 197 6.42 8.69 10.91
CA TYR A 197 7.61 7.89 11.16
C TYR A 197 8.10 8.02 12.62
N LYS A 198 8.23 9.24 13.13
CA LYS A 198 8.65 9.49 14.53
C LYS A 198 7.71 8.87 15.54
N LYS A 199 6.39 8.92 15.30
CA LYS A 199 5.38 8.30 16.17
C LYS A 199 5.53 6.76 16.19
N LEU A 200 5.75 6.12 15.03
CA LEU A 200 5.98 4.68 14.94
C LEU A 200 7.29 4.26 15.64
N VAL A 201 8.36 5.02 15.46
CA VAL A 201 9.63 4.77 16.18
C VAL A 201 9.46 4.91 17.69
N ALA A 202 8.66 5.86 18.15
CA ALA A 202 8.38 6.00 19.57
C ALA A 202 7.63 4.77 20.13
N LEU A 203 6.64 4.26 19.40
CA LEU A 203 5.94 3.02 19.77
C LEU A 203 6.90 1.81 19.79
N ALA A 204 7.77 1.68 18.80
CA ALA A 204 8.74 0.60 18.76
C ALA A 204 9.67 0.58 19.97
N LYS A 205 10.08 1.77 20.45
CA LYS A 205 10.93 1.90 21.65
C LYS A 205 10.20 1.61 22.96
N GLN A 206 8.89 1.77 23.02
CA GLN A 206 8.08 1.43 24.21
C GLN A 206 7.81 -0.07 24.32
N ALA A 207 7.85 -0.78 23.18
CA ALA A 207 7.58 -2.21 23.09
C ALA A 207 8.86 -3.08 23.15
N ALA A 208 10.03 -2.48 23.16
CA ALA A 208 11.35 -3.15 23.27
C ALA A 208 11.76 -3.31 24.73
#